data_3c38cdf82d23f74cb7713470b1241d33
#
_entry.id   3c38cdf82d23f74cb7713470b1241d33
#
_cell.length_a   1.000
_cell.length_b   1.000
_cell.length_c   1.000
_cell.angle_alpha   90.00
_cell.angle_beta   90.00
_cell.angle_gamma   90.00
#
_symmetry.space_group_name_H-M   'P 1'
#
loop_
_entity.id
_entity.type
_entity.pdbx_description
1 polymer ?
#
loop_
_entity_poly.entity_id
_entity_poly.type
_entity_poly.pdbx_seq_one_letter_code
_entity_poly.pdbx_strand_id
1 'polypeptide(L)'
;MCSWSTCTRVFAPSSKGRSSSVDRDTRYVMLITSLPFHGPLFGAHHTPLSRLRLEQRLRVLEPEDAHTLRRLTEILDFIHHSMDVTDPELVRRTLALEAELPSEFLRELLRFRMEMRTLLAAQRWRRWGEARPPGPGWGYGRWVAQIERYWQEPGFRLERVFPWVSESERLLRSDDSLGLERLNLSVNWAHLDRMSEGHWFDFEAVVLYVLRWDLIA
;
A
#
# COMPACT_ATOMS: atom_id res chain seq x y z
N MET A 1 36.75 -55.90 36.25
CA MET A 1 35.28 -55.63 36.45
C MET A 1 35.00 -54.25 35.91
N CYS A 2 34.65 -54.20 34.66
CA CYS A 2 34.34 -52.93 33.99
C CYS A 2 32.85 -52.87 33.67
N SER A 3 32.15 -51.88 34.23
CA SER A 3 30.77 -51.62 34.03
C SER A 3 30.59 -50.64 32.84
N TRP A 4 29.89 -51.08 31.81
CA TRP A 4 29.49 -50.27 30.67
C TRP A 4 28.16 -49.61 30.98
N SER A 5 28.13 -48.25 31.07
CA SER A 5 26.89 -47.47 31.10
C SER A 5 26.63 -46.90 29.73
N THR A 6 25.63 -47.44 29.06
CA THR A 6 25.14 -47.01 27.74
C THR A 6 24.33 -45.74 27.90
N CYS A 7 24.85 -44.62 27.40
CA CYS A 7 24.14 -43.33 27.37
C CYS A 7 23.31 -43.28 26.09
N THR A 8 22.02 -43.59 26.17
CA THR A 8 21.06 -43.46 25.06
C THR A 8 20.60 -42.01 25.00
N ARG A 9 21.15 -41.25 24.06
CA ARG A 9 20.71 -39.88 23.77
C ARG A 9 19.43 -39.97 22.91
N VAL A 10 18.27 -39.77 23.54
CA VAL A 10 16.98 -39.66 22.87
C VAL A 10 16.95 -38.33 22.08
N PHE A 11 17.00 -38.43 20.78
CA PHE A 11 16.72 -37.30 19.89
C PHE A 11 15.21 -37.06 19.90
N ALA A 12 14.75 -36.01 20.54
CA ALA A 12 13.40 -35.50 20.39
C ALA A 12 13.32 -34.70 19.09
N PRO A 13 12.40 -35.01 18.18
CA PRO A 13 12.20 -34.20 16.96
C PRO A 13 11.60 -32.83 17.36
N SER A 14 12.27 -31.76 16.96
CA SER A 14 11.78 -30.40 17.13
C SER A 14 10.56 -30.18 16.24
N SER A 15 9.36 -30.30 16.80
CA SER A 15 8.08 -30.15 16.09
C SER A 15 7.53 -28.72 16.05
N LYS A 16 8.30 -27.71 16.49
CA LYS A 16 7.82 -26.34 16.63
C LYS A 16 7.72 -25.55 15.31
N GLY A 17 8.37 -25.96 14.22
CA GLY A 17 8.41 -25.17 12.98
C GLY A 17 7.26 -25.43 12.01
N ARG A 18 6.71 -26.63 12.01
CA ARG A 18 5.68 -27.06 11.04
C ARG A 18 4.24 -26.74 11.47
N SER A 19 3.97 -26.72 12.75
CA SER A 19 2.64 -26.41 13.31
C SER A 19 2.26 -24.94 13.11
N SER A 20 3.22 -24.02 13.20
CA SER A 20 2.95 -22.58 13.08
C SER A 20 2.63 -22.12 11.65
N SER A 21 3.24 -22.72 10.62
CA SER A 21 2.97 -22.33 9.22
C SER A 21 1.61 -22.83 8.74
N VAL A 22 1.26 -24.07 9.03
CA VAL A 22 -0.06 -24.68 8.66
C VAL A 22 -1.20 -23.94 9.36
N ASP A 23 -1.03 -23.52 10.60
CA ASP A 23 -2.02 -22.75 11.35
C ASP A 23 -2.19 -21.34 10.76
N ARG A 24 -1.10 -20.72 10.33
CA ARG A 24 -1.08 -19.43 9.67
C ARG A 24 -1.82 -19.49 8.32
N ASP A 25 -1.48 -20.43 7.46
CA ASP A 25 -2.10 -20.59 6.14
C ASP A 25 -3.61 -20.86 6.27
N THR A 26 -4.03 -21.73 7.19
CA THR A 26 -5.44 -22.01 7.47
C THR A 26 -6.19 -20.76 7.92
N ARG A 27 -5.55 -19.92 8.71
CA ARG A 27 -6.12 -18.66 9.23
C ARG A 27 -6.39 -17.66 8.11
N TYR A 28 -5.46 -17.47 7.17
CA TYR A 28 -5.68 -16.59 6.01
C TYR A 28 -6.76 -17.13 5.07
N VAL A 29 -6.81 -18.43 4.85
CA VAL A 29 -7.91 -19.05 4.08
C VAL A 29 -9.26 -18.74 4.73
N MET A 30 -9.40 -18.94 6.03
CA MET A 30 -10.64 -18.65 6.76
C MET A 30 -10.98 -17.16 6.72
N LEU A 31 -10.00 -16.28 6.88
CA LEU A 31 -10.21 -14.84 6.82
C LEU A 31 -10.71 -14.42 5.44
N ILE A 32 -9.95 -14.73 4.38
CA ILE A 32 -10.27 -14.27 3.02
C ILE A 32 -11.61 -14.84 2.55
N THR A 33 -11.92 -16.12 2.82
CA THR A 33 -13.22 -16.72 2.44
C THR A 33 -14.39 -16.11 3.22
N SER A 34 -14.14 -15.51 4.38
CA SER A 34 -15.17 -14.79 5.14
C SER A 34 -15.47 -13.40 4.60
N LEU A 35 -14.58 -12.83 3.80
CA LEU A 35 -14.70 -11.47 3.28
C LEU A 35 -15.56 -11.45 2.01
N PRO A 36 -16.60 -10.60 1.90
CA PRO A 36 -17.42 -10.50 0.71
C PRO A 36 -16.67 -9.85 -0.45
N PHE A 37 -17.07 -10.15 -1.66
CA PHE A 37 -16.51 -9.52 -2.86
C PHE A 37 -16.79 -8.02 -2.91
N HIS A 38 -15.83 -7.22 -3.34
CA HIS A 38 -15.93 -5.75 -3.38
C HIS A 38 -16.90 -5.21 -4.45
N GLY A 39 -17.11 -5.94 -5.53
CA GLY A 39 -17.79 -5.40 -6.69
C GLY A 39 -16.91 -4.42 -7.50
N PRO A 40 -17.50 -3.69 -8.45
CA PRO A 40 -16.79 -2.70 -9.26
C PRO A 40 -16.48 -1.44 -8.43
N LEU A 41 -15.37 -0.77 -8.75
CA LEU A 41 -14.95 0.47 -8.07
C LEU A 41 -16.02 1.57 -8.13
N PHE A 42 -16.66 1.75 -9.28
CA PHE A 42 -17.74 2.73 -9.46
C PHE A 42 -19.07 2.01 -9.63
N GLY A 43 -20.08 2.46 -8.90
CA GLY A 43 -21.44 1.91 -8.96
C GLY A 43 -21.85 1.04 -7.78
N ALA A 44 -20.98 0.80 -6.81
CA ALA A 44 -21.36 0.23 -5.54
C ALA A 44 -22.15 1.28 -4.73
N HIS A 45 -23.40 0.98 -4.36
CA HIS A 45 -24.21 1.89 -3.52
C HIS A 45 -23.82 1.81 -2.04
N HIS A 46 -23.13 0.74 -1.64
CA HIS A 46 -22.69 0.51 -0.26
C HIS A 46 -21.37 -0.25 -0.25
N THR A 47 -20.58 -0.02 0.78
CA THR A 47 -19.39 -0.84 1.06
C THR A 47 -19.81 -2.28 1.31
N PRO A 48 -19.02 -3.29 0.88
CA PRO A 48 -19.33 -4.70 1.08
C PRO A 48 -19.50 -5.08 2.54
N LEU A 49 -18.76 -4.39 3.41
CA LEU A 49 -18.77 -4.51 4.86
C LEU A 49 -18.70 -3.13 5.48
N SER A 50 -19.34 -2.93 6.63
CA SER A 50 -19.03 -1.76 7.46
C SER A 50 -17.61 -1.86 8.04
N ARG A 51 -16.98 -0.70 8.31
CA ARG A 51 -15.64 -0.62 8.91
C ARG A 51 -15.52 -1.47 10.17
N LEU A 52 -16.48 -1.38 11.06
CA LEU A 52 -16.51 -2.15 12.30
C LEU A 52 -16.47 -3.68 12.05
N ARG A 53 -17.23 -4.18 11.07
CA ARG A 53 -17.23 -5.61 10.71
C ARG A 53 -15.93 -6.03 10.06
N LEU A 54 -15.31 -5.17 9.24
CA LEU A 54 -13.99 -5.43 8.68
C LEU A 54 -12.96 -5.54 9.80
N GLU A 55 -12.89 -4.57 10.70
CA GLU A 55 -11.97 -4.57 11.84
C GLU A 55 -12.16 -5.80 12.74
N GLN A 56 -13.40 -6.23 12.97
CA GLN A 56 -13.69 -7.45 13.74
C GLN A 56 -13.10 -8.70 13.07
N ARG A 57 -13.17 -8.82 11.75
CA ARG A 57 -12.59 -9.95 11.01
C ARG A 57 -11.06 -9.91 11.00
N LEU A 58 -10.47 -8.72 10.87
CA LEU A 58 -9.02 -8.52 10.90
C LEU A 58 -8.38 -8.85 12.26
N ARG A 59 -9.16 -8.99 13.34
CA ARG A 59 -8.63 -9.44 14.66
C ARG A 59 -8.03 -10.84 14.65
N VAL A 60 -8.29 -11.62 13.63
CA VAL A 60 -7.70 -12.95 13.41
C VAL A 60 -6.22 -12.86 12.99
N LEU A 61 -5.76 -11.71 12.50
CA LEU A 61 -4.37 -11.50 12.10
C LEU A 61 -3.40 -11.71 13.27
N GLU A 62 -2.20 -12.19 12.96
CA GLU A 62 -1.10 -12.18 13.91
C GLU A 62 -0.76 -10.73 14.33
N PRO A 63 -0.28 -10.51 15.55
CA PRO A 63 0.02 -9.16 16.03
C PRO A 63 0.99 -8.39 15.13
N GLU A 64 1.98 -9.06 14.53
CA GLU A 64 2.95 -8.47 13.61
C GLU A 64 2.30 -8.05 12.29
N ASP A 65 1.46 -8.91 11.71
CA ASP A 65 0.72 -8.62 10.47
C ASP A 65 -0.31 -7.51 10.69
N ALA A 66 -1.02 -7.54 11.82
CA ALA A 66 -1.97 -6.48 12.18
C ALA A 66 -1.27 -5.12 12.40
N HIS A 67 -0.06 -5.14 12.97
CA HIS A 67 0.76 -3.94 13.14
C HIS A 67 1.23 -3.40 11.79
N THR A 68 1.74 -4.27 10.92
CA THR A 68 2.20 -3.91 9.56
C THR A 68 1.05 -3.32 8.74
N LEU A 69 -0.12 -3.97 8.74
CA LEU A 69 -1.31 -3.49 8.04
C LEU A 69 -1.72 -2.10 8.53
N ARG A 70 -1.79 -1.89 9.84
CA ARG A 70 -2.15 -0.59 10.42
C ARG A 70 -1.19 0.51 10.00
N ARG A 71 0.12 0.29 10.13
CA ARG A 71 1.13 1.28 9.75
C ARG A 71 1.10 1.61 8.26
N LEU A 72 0.83 0.59 7.43
CA LEU A 72 0.71 0.78 5.98
C LEU A 72 -0.53 1.62 5.65
N THR A 73 -1.69 1.28 6.22
CA THR A 73 -2.93 2.04 5.98
C THR A 73 -2.85 3.47 6.52
N GLU A 74 -2.23 3.69 7.68
CA GLU A 74 -2.01 5.03 8.23
C GLU A 74 -1.22 5.95 7.29
N ILE A 75 -0.19 5.44 6.62
CA ILE A 75 0.59 6.22 5.64
C ILE A 75 -0.18 6.40 4.32
N LEU A 76 -0.93 5.38 3.90
CA LEU A 76 -1.66 5.40 2.63
C LEU A 76 -3.00 6.14 2.72
N ASP A 77 -3.53 6.36 3.91
CA ASP A 77 -4.76 7.11 4.14
C ASP A 77 -4.51 8.62 4.06
N PHE A 78 -4.53 9.13 2.83
CA PHE A 78 -4.30 10.56 2.57
C PHE A 78 -5.45 11.46 2.98
N ILE A 79 -6.65 10.93 3.15
CA ILE A 79 -7.86 11.70 3.48
C ILE A 79 -7.81 12.13 4.95
N HIS A 80 -7.24 11.29 5.79
CA HIS A 80 -7.17 11.51 7.24
C HIS A 80 -5.81 12.02 7.72
N HIS A 81 -4.85 12.25 6.80
CA HIS A 81 -3.60 12.90 7.18
C HIS A 81 -3.93 14.31 7.66
N SER A 82 -3.69 14.53 8.92
CA SER A 82 -3.79 15.83 9.55
C SER A 82 -3.11 16.88 8.68
N MET A 83 -3.75 18.04 8.52
CA MET A 83 -3.17 19.21 7.84
C MET A 83 -1.83 19.65 8.45
N ASP A 84 -1.50 19.09 9.63
CA ASP A 84 -0.28 19.39 10.39
C ASP A 84 0.95 18.58 9.94
N VAL A 85 0.79 17.54 9.11
CA VAL A 85 1.92 16.74 8.62
C VAL A 85 2.48 17.35 7.34
N THR A 86 3.70 17.86 7.41
CA THR A 86 4.42 18.40 6.25
C THR A 86 4.87 17.30 5.28
N ASP A 87 5.05 17.63 4.00
CA ASP A 87 5.54 16.68 2.99
C ASP A 87 6.89 16.03 3.38
N PRO A 88 7.91 16.77 3.87
CA PRO A 88 9.15 16.15 4.33
C PRO A 88 8.98 15.15 5.48
N GLU A 89 8.07 15.43 6.40
CA GLU A 89 7.77 14.52 7.51
C GLU A 89 7.09 13.24 7.02
N LEU A 90 6.15 13.35 6.09
CA LEU A 90 5.50 12.18 5.49
C LEU A 90 6.51 11.33 4.72
N VAL A 91 7.39 11.95 3.93
CA VAL A 91 8.47 11.25 3.21
C VAL A 91 9.38 10.50 4.19
N ARG A 92 9.78 11.14 5.28
CA ARG A 92 10.61 10.53 6.32
C ARG A 92 9.93 9.31 6.95
N ARG A 93 8.64 9.43 7.32
CA ARG A 93 7.85 8.31 7.88
C ARG A 93 7.69 7.16 6.89
N THR A 94 7.49 7.50 5.63
CA THR A 94 7.37 6.50 4.55
C THR A 94 8.67 5.71 4.38
N LEU A 95 9.82 6.39 4.34
CA LEU A 95 11.12 5.73 4.24
C LEU A 95 11.41 4.82 5.45
N ALA A 96 11.04 5.26 6.64
CA ALA A 96 11.17 4.44 7.84
C ALA A 96 10.30 3.18 7.77
N LEU A 97 9.02 3.33 7.36
CA LEU A 97 8.14 2.17 7.18
C LEU A 97 8.66 1.24 6.08
N GLU A 98 9.09 1.76 4.93
CA GLU A 98 9.61 0.96 3.83
C GLU A 98 10.77 0.05 4.27
N ALA A 99 11.68 0.56 5.12
CA ALA A 99 12.80 -0.22 5.65
C ALA A 99 12.36 -1.36 6.59
N GLU A 100 11.21 -1.23 7.24
CA GLU A 100 10.67 -2.20 8.18
C GLU A 100 9.74 -3.23 7.50
N LEU A 101 9.20 -2.95 6.30
CA LEU A 101 8.26 -3.83 5.62
C LEU A 101 8.89 -5.21 5.32
N PRO A 102 8.18 -6.32 5.64
CA PRO A 102 8.74 -7.66 5.56
C PRO A 102 8.90 -8.18 4.11
N SER A 103 8.05 -7.73 3.17
CA SER A 103 8.07 -8.23 1.81
C SER A 103 8.31 -7.13 0.78
N GLU A 104 8.93 -7.51 -0.36
CA GLU A 104 9.12 -6.58 -1.49
C GLU A 104 7.79 -6.16 -2.10
N PHE A 105 6.80 -7.04 -2.08
CA PHE A 105 5.44 -6.74 -2.49
C PHE A 105 4.87 -5.52 -1.76
N LEU A 106 4.96 -5.49 -0.43
CA LEU A 106 4.46 -4.37 0.37
C LEU A 106 5.26 -3.09 0.14
N ARG A 107 6.58 -3.23 -0.07
CA ARG A 107 7.42 -2.08 -0.43
C ARG A 107 7.04 -1.49 -1.78
N GLU A 108 6.80 -2.33 -2.78
CA GLU A 108 6.41 -1.87 -4.12
C GLU A 108 5.04 -1.20 -4.09
N LEU A 109 4.08 -1.75 -3.36
CA LEU A 109 2.78 -1.15 -3.15
C LEU A 109 2.88 0.23 -2.50
N LEU A 110 3.68 0.37 -1.45
CA LEU A 110 3.93 1.64 -0.78
C LEU A 110 4.61 2.64 -1.72
N ARG A 111 5.66 2.20 -2.44
CA ARG A 111 6.38 3.04 -3.42
C ARG A 111 5.46 3.59 -4.50
N PHE A 112 4.65 2.74 -5.11
CA PHE A 112 3.73 3.17 -6.17
C PHE A 112 2.77 4.26 -5.67
N ARG A 113 2.15 4.06 -4.52
CA ARG A 113 1.20 5.02 -3.93
C ARG A 113 1.88 6.36 -3.63
N MET A 114 3.08 6.33 -3.08
CA MET A 114 3.83 7.52 -2.71
C MET A 114 4.43 8.25 -3.92
N GLU A 115 4.90 7.53 -4.94
CA GLU A 115 5.36 8.10 -6.21
C GLU A 115 4.20 8.79 -6.95
N MET A 116 3.03 8.16 -6.97
CA MET A 116 1.80 8.75 -7.53
C MET A 116 1.42 10.05 -6.81
N ARG A 117 1.43 10.04 -5.46
CA ARG A 117 1.20 11.24 -4.66
C ARG A 117 2.20 12.35 -5.00
N THR A 118 3.48 12.01 -5.11
CA THR A 118 4.55 12.96 -5.45
C THR A 118 4.31 13.62 -6.81
N LEU A 119 3.92 12.84 -7.82
CA LEU A 119 3.56 13.35 -9.16
C LEU A 119 2.37 14.31 -9.10
N LEU A 120 1.30 13.93 -8.43
CA LEU A 120 0.11 14.78 -8.30
C LEU A 120 0.41 16.07 -7.50
N ALA A 121 1.24 15.99 -6.46
CA ALA A 121 1.69 17.15 -5.71
C ALA A 121 2.49 18.10 -6.61
N ALA A 122 3.45 17.59 -7.39
CA ALA A 122 4.22 18.38 -8.33
C ALA A 122 3.35 19.10 -9.37
N GLN A 123 2.36 18.40 -9.94
CA GLN A 123 1.41 19.01 -10.89
C GLN A 123 0.58 20.12 -10.24
N ARG A 124 0.12 19.95 -8.99
CA ARG A 124 -0.62 20.98 -8.24
C ARG A 124 0.24 22.20 -7.94
N TRP A 125 1.47 22.00 -7.42
CA TRP A 125 2.42 23.09 -7.17
C TRP A 125 2.69 23.92 -8.44
N ARG A 126 2.96 23.25 -9.56
CA ARG A 126 3.17 23.93 -10.84
C ARG A 126 1.93 24.71 -11.29
N ARG A 127 0.74 24.16 -11.11
CA ARG A 127 -0.51 24.85 -11.42
C ARG A 127 -0.70 26.12 -10.58
N TRP A 128 -0.25 26.12 -9.33
CA TRP A 128 -0.29 27.30 -8.47
C TRP A 128 0.76 28.35 -8.83
N GLY A 129 1.55 28.11 -9.88
CA GLY A 129 2.54 29.05 -10.38
C GLY A 129 3.93 28.89 -9.80
N GLU A 130 4.18 27.81 -9.05
CA GLU A 130 5.50 27.57 -8.49
C GLU A 130 6.50 27.22 -9.61
N ALA A 131 7.54 28.02 -9.72
CA ALA A 131 8.58 27.90 -10.75
C ALA A 131 9.52 26.71 -10.51
N ARG A 132 9.54 26.16 -9.30
CA ARG A 132 10.40 25.07 -8.86
C ARG A 132 9.76 24.30 -7.69
N PRO A 133 10.21 23.08 -7.38
CA PRO A 133 9.76 22.35 -6.21
C PRO A 133 10.00 23.09 -4.89
N PRO A 134 9.19 22.83 -3.85
CA PRO A 134 9.21 23.62 -2.60
C PRO A 134 10.43 23.41 -1.70
N GLY A 135 11.44 22.65 -2.11
CA GLY A 135 12.67 22.43 -1.37
C GLY A 135 12.98 20.96 -1.08
N PRO A 136 13.99 20.65 -0.29
CA PRO A 136 14.40 19.26 -0.04
C PRO A 136 13.32 18.47 0.69
N GLY A 137 13.16 17.20 0.31
CA GLY A 137 12.21 16.28 0.95
C GLY A 137 10.74 16.50 0.61
N TRP A 138 10.42 17.31 -0.39
CA TRP A 138 9.05 17.58 -0.85
C TRP A 138 8.37 16.38 -1.48
N GLY A 139 9.14 15.44 -2.04
CA GLY A 139 8.65 14.29 -2.77
C GLY A 139 9.35 12.99 -2.37
N TYR A 140 8.68 11.89 -2.69
CA TYR A 140 9.14 10.54 -2.41
C TYR A 140 9.42 9.79 -3.72
N GLY A 141 10.41 8.88 -3.67
CA GLY A 141 10.68 7.91 -4.70
C GLY A 141 11.76 8.32 -5.71
N ARG A 142 12.00 7.41 -6.63
CA ARG A 142 13.10 7.49 -7.63
C ARG A 142 12.90 8.55 -8.70
N TRP A 143 11.70 9.08 -8.83
CA TRP A 143 11.35 10.03 -9.90
C TRP A 143 11.50 11.49 -9.50
N VAL A 144 11.80 11.79 -8.24
CA VAL A 144 11.93 13.17 -7.73
C VAL A 144 12.93 13.97 -8.55
N ALA A 145 14.14 13.44 -8.77
CA ALA A 145 15.16 14.14 -9.55
C ALA A 145 14.74 14.38 -11.01
N GLN A 146 13.98 13.47 -11.63
CA GLN A 146 13.45 13.68 -12.97
C GLN A 146 12.37 14.75 -12.99
N ILE A 147 11.46 14.74 -12.03
CA ILE A 147 10.42 15.76 -11.88
C ILE A 147 11.05 17.15 -11.70
N GLU A 148 12.06 17.26 -10.86
CA GLU A 148 12.81 18.52 -10.66
C GLU A 148 13.47 19.00 -11.93
N ARG A 149 14.14 18.09 -12.64
CA ARG A 149 14.84 18.41 -13.89
C ARG A 149 13.90 18.90 -14.99
N TYR A 150 12.71 18.32 -15.08
CA TYR A 150 11.73 18.60 -16.12
C TYR A 150 10.50 19.33 -15.60
N TRP A 151 10.68 20.12 -14.53
CA TRP A 151 9.59 20.81 -13.83
C TRP A 151 8.65 21.61 -14.74
N GLN A 152 9.20 22.26 -15.76
CA GLN A 152 8.42 23.08 -16.70
C GLN A 152 7.74 22.27 -17.81
N GLU A 153 8.10 21.00 -17.97
CA GLU A 153 7.55 20.18 -19.03
C GLU A 153 6.26 19.46 -18.57
N PRO A 154 5.23 19.39 -19.41
CA PRO A 154 4.04 18.59 -19.14
C PRO A 154 4.43 17.15 -18.84
N GLY A 155 3.81 16.54 -17.81
CA GLY A 155 4.05 15.15 -17.45
C GLY A 155 5.48 14.82 -16.98
N PHE A 156 6.38 15.81 -16.86
CA PHE A 156 7.77 15.64 -16.39
C PHE A 156 8.58 14.60 -17.19
N ARG A 157 8.20 14.32 -18.44
CA ARG A 157 8.69 13.23 -19.31
C ARG A 157 8.49 11.84 -18.71
N LEU A 158 7.42 11.65 -17.94
CA LEU A 158 7.09 10.39 -17.28
C LEU A 158 5.89 9.67 -17.89
N GLU A 159 5.38 10.10 -19.05
CA GLU A 159 4.19 9.56 -19.71
C GLU A 159 4.33 8.08 -20.08
N ARG A 160 5.55 7.62 -20.34
CA ARG A 160 5.81 6.19 -20.65
C ARG A 160 5.73 5.31 -19.39
N VAL A 161 6.04 5.87 -18.23
CA VAL A 161 6.03 5.16 -16.94
C VAL A 161 4.66 5.29 -16.29
N PHE A 162 4.10 6.48 -16.34
CA PHE A 162 2.79 6.82 -15.77
C PHE A 162 1.88 7.37 -16.88
N PRO A 163 1.22 6.51 -17.68
CA PRO A 163 0.39 6.95 -18.81
C PRO A 163 -0.75 7.90 -18.41
N TRP A 164 -1.18 7.85 -17.16
CA TRP A 164 -2.23 8.70 -16.61
C TRP A 164 -1.78 10.15 -16.32
N VAL A 165 -0.48 10.44 -16.31
CA VAL A 165 0.06 11.76 -15.91
C VAL A 165 -0.39 12.89 -16.83
N SER A 166 -0.54 12.64 -18.12
CA SER A 166 -1.05 13.63 -19.08
C SER A 166 -2.53 13.95 -18.86
N GLU A 167 -3.31 12.92 -18.54
CA GLU A 167 -4.74 13.09 -18.25
C GLU A 167 -4.97 13.81 -16.92
N SER A 168 -4.20 13.49 -15.88
CA SER A 168 -4.27 14.21 -14.60
C SER A 168 -3.95 15.70 -14.77
N GLU A 169 -2.98 16.03 -15.61
CA GLU A 169 -2.65 17.42 -15.91
C GLU A 169 -3.77 18.14 -16.67
N ARG A 170 -4.39 17.47 -17.64
CA ARG A 170 -5.54 18.00 -18.37
C ARG A 170 -6.69 18.31 -17.42
N LEU A 171 -7.03 17.39 -16.53
CA LEU A 171 -8.08 17.53 -15.52
C LEU A 171 -7.79 18.65 -14.53
N LEU A 172 -6.54 18.77 -14.08
CA LEU A 172 -6.10 19.89 -13.25
C LEU A 172 -6.25 21.24 -13.96
N ARG A 173 -5.91 21.35 -15.25
CA ARG A 173 -6.06 22.60 -16.01
C ARG A 173 -7.52 23.01 -16.19
N SER A 174 -8.42 22.04 -16.35
CA SER A 174 -9.85 22.29 -16.53
C SER A 174 -10.64 22.46 -15.24
N ASP A 175 -9.97 22.43 -14.06
CA ASP A 175 -10.60 22.45 -12.73
C ASP A 175 -11.58 21.30 -12.48
N ASP A 176 -11.42 20.18 -13.20
CA ASP A 176 -12.24 18.98 -13.03
C ASP A 176 -11.73 18.13 -11.86
N SER A 177 -12.06 18.55 -10.65
CA SER A 177 -11.66 17.85 -9.43
C SER A 177 -12.28 16.45 -9.35
N LEU A 178 -13.53 16.28 -9.79
CA LEU A 178 -14.20 14.98 -9.80
C LEU A 178 -13.56 14.01 -10.79
N GLY A 179 -13.23 14.49 -11.98
CA GLY A 179 -12.50 13.70 -12.98
C GLY A 179 -11.13 13.28 -12.48
N LEU A 180 -10.40 14.18 -11.80
CA LEU A 180 -9.11 13.89 -11.21
C LEU A 180 -9.20 12.83 -10.09
N GLU A 181 -10.20 12.92 -9.23
CA GLU A 181 -10.43 11.94 -8.19
C GLU A 181 -10.77 10.56 -8.78
N ARG A 182 -11.67 10.51 -9.77
CA ARG A 182 -12.00 9.27 -10.48
C ARG A 182 -10.78 8.65 -11.16
N LEU A 183 -9.94 9.47 -11.80
CA LEU A 183 -8.69 9.01 -12.38
C LEU A 183 -7.76 8.41 -11.32
N ASN A 184 -7.59 9.11 -10.20
CA ASN A 184 -6.78 8.65 -9.08
C ASN A 184 -7.25 7.30 -8.52
N LEU A 185 -8.55 7.17 -8.27
CA LEU A 185 -9.16 5.91 -7.80
C LEU A 185 -8.97 4.79 -8.82
N SER A 186 -9.21 5.06 -10.12
CA SER A 186 -9.06 4.07 -11.19
C SER A 186 -7.63 3.56 -11.34
N VAL A 187 -6.64 4.46 -11.27
CA VAL A 187 -5.21 4.10 -11.37
C VAL A 187 -4.80 3.24 -10.18
N ASN A 188 -5.22 3.60 -8.97
CA ASN A 188 -4.96 2.81 -7.78
C ASN A 188 -5.62 1.44 -7.83
N TRP A 189 -6.88 1.37 -8.25
CA TRP A 189 -7.60 0.11 -8.39
C TRP A 189 -6.92 -0.82 -9.38
N ALA A 190 -6.59 -0.31 -10.57
CA ALA A 190 -5.90 -1.09 -11.59
C ALA A 190 -4.50 -1.57 -11.14
N HIS A 191 -3.82 -0.79 -10.29
CA HIS A 191 -2.55 -1.22 -9.70
C HIS A 191 -2.76 -2.37 -8.70
N LEU A 192 -3.71 -2.23 -7.77
CA LEU A 192 -4.05 -3.30 -6.82
C LEU A 192 -4.52 -4.57 -7.52
N ASP A 193 -5.20 -4.43 -8.65
CA ASP A 193 -5.68 -5.56 -9.46
C ASP A 193 -4.51 -6.35 -10.06
N ARG A 194 -3.56 -5.67 -10.66
CA ARG A 194 -2.32 -6.30 -11.16
C ARG A 194 -1.49 -6.95 -10.05
N MET A 195 -1.38 -6.28 -8.91
CA MET A 195 -0.63 -6.83 -7.77
C MET A 195 -1.32 -8.03 -7.12
N SER A 196 -2.62 -8.27 -7.38
CA SER A 196 -3.33 -9.41 -6.82
C SER A 196 -3.01 -10.73 -7.52
N GLU A 197 -2.34 -10.71 -8.66
CA GLU A 197 -1.93 -11.92 -9.36
C GLU A 197 -0.96 -12.73 -8.51
N GLY A 198 -1.33 -13.98 -8.21
CA GLY A 198 -0.53 -14.88 -7.38
C GLY A 198 -0.78 -14.81 -5.87
N HIS A 199 -1.59 -13.84 -5.40
CA HIS A 199 -1.93 -13.68 -3.98
C HIS A 199 -3.40 -14.01 -3.74
N TRP A 200 -3.67 -15.15 -3.05
CA TRP A 200 -5.02 -15.66 -2.82
C TRP A 200 -5.38 -15.81 -1.35
N PHE A 201 -4.48 -16.41 -0.55
CA PHE A 201 -4.73 -16.77 0.84
C PHE A 201 -3.52 -16.47 1.73
N ASP A 202 -2.89 -15.34 1.51
CA ASP A 202 -1.73 -14.85 2.22
C ASP A 202 -2.00 -13.47 2.85
N PHE A 203 -1.03 -12.93 3.56
CA PHE A 203 -1.15 -11.61 4.17
C PHE A 203 -1.30 -10.51 3.12
N GLU A 204 -0.62 -10.65 2.00
CA GLU A 204 -0.68 -9.73 0.87
C GLU A 204 -2.10 -9.63 0.30
N ALA A 205 -2.82 -10.74 0.19
CA ALA A 205 -4.24 -10.75 -0.22
C ALA A 205 -5.13 -9.99 0.77
N VAL A 206 -4.86 -10.09 2.08
CA VAL A 206 -5.59 -9.32 3.10
C VAL A 206 -5.30 -7.83 2.95
N VAL A 207 -4.04 -7.44 2.76
CA VAL A 207 -3.65 -6.03 2.52
C VAL A 207 -4.37 -5.48 1.29
N LEU A 208 -4.34 -6.21 0.17
CA LEU A 208 -5.05 -5.82 -1.05
C LEU A 208 -6.56 -5.66 -0.83
N TYR A 209 -7.15 -6.58 -0.06
CA TYR A 209 -8.57 -6.49 0.28
C TYR A 209 -8.88 -5.20 1.03
N VAL A 210 -8.13 -4.90 2.08
CA VAL A 210 -8.33 -3.69 2.90
C VAL A 210 -8.16 -2.42 2.05
N LEU A 211 -7.12 -2.35 1.24
CA LEU A 211 -6.87 -1.18 0.40
C LEU A 211 -7.94 -0.98 -0.69
N ARG A 212 -8.48 -2.06 -1.25
CA ARG A 212 -9.65 -1.96 -2.16
C ARG A 212 -10.90 -1.50 -1.43
N TRP A 213 -11.09 -1.97 -0.21
CA TRP A 213 -12.19 -1.52 0.64
C TRP A 213 -12.10 -0.02 0.92
N ASP A 214 -10.92 0.50 1.25
CA ASP A 214 -10.68 1.93 1.48
C ASP A 214 -10.94 2.79 0.22
N LEU A 215 -10.73 2.25 -1.00
CA LEU A 215 -11.04 2.96 -2.24
C LEU A 215 -12.54 3.06 -2.54
N ILE A 216 -13.37 2.18 -1.96
CA ILE A 216 -14.83 2.15 -2.16
C ILE A 216 -15.57 2.89 -1.03
N ALA A 217 -14.98 2.97 0.16
CA ALA A 217 -15.58 3.55 1.37
C ALA A 217 -15.68 5.07 1.30
#